data_096a662f8da07d036f304ed295717f28
#
_entry.id   096a662f8da07d036f304ed295717f28
#
_cell.length_a   1.000
_cell.length_b   1.000
_cell.length_c   1.000
_cell.angle_alpha   90.00
_cell.angle_beta   90.00
_cell.angle_gamma   90.00
#
_symmetry.space_group_name_H-M   'P 1'
#
loop_
_entity.id
_entity.type
_entity.pdbx_description
1 polymer ?
#
loop_
_entity_poly.entity_id
_entity_poly.type
_entity_poly.pdbx_seq_one_letter_code
_entity_poly.pdbx_strand_id
1 'polypeptide(L)'
;MAQLEFITTSKLSSEEFFNYFLDFEYYPNYFPDQIKDIKITQQNDNEIITEEKIVFSTIVKNVISQTSLHKRISDNELVTEIVDGPAKGSIIHVICNQIESGIEVKFVVDLKLSLKAKFLTPLIKKFYKKYLTALVLKFNTRTFREC
;
A
#
# COMPACT_ATOMS: atom_id res chain seq x y z
N MET A 1 2.48 9.51 -17.17
CA MET A 1 2.38 8.72 -15.94
C MET A 1 3.66 7.95 -15.68
N ALA A 2 4.07 7.87 -14.46
CA ALA A 2 5.24 7.07 -14.09
C ALA A 2 4.76 5.71 -13.56
N GLN A 3 5.41 4.63 -14.02
CA GLN A 3 5.07 3.29 -13.61
C GLN A 3 6.21 2.65 -12.86
N LEU A 4 5.87 1.90 -11.82
CA LEU A 4 6.80 1.10 -11.04
C LEU A 4 6.22 -0.31 -10.93
N GLU A 5 7.04 -1.31 -11.24
CA GLU A 5 6.64 -2.70 -11.14
C GLU A 5 7.74 -3.50 -10.45
N PHE A 6 7.37 -4.31 -9.46
CA PHE A 6 8.32 -5.15 -8.76
C PHE A 6 7.62 -6.34 -8.11
N ILE A 7 8.42 -7.35 -7.77
CA ILE A 7 7.94 -8.60 -7.21
C ILE A 7 8.66 -8.87 -5.90
N THR A 8 7.91 -9.37 -4.92
CA THR A 8 8.49 -9.90 -3.68
C THR A 8 7.78 -11.20 -3.34
N THR A 9 8.24 -11.90 -2.32
CA THR A 9 7.64 -13.18 -1.90
C THR A 9 7.22 -13.12 -0.44
N SER A 10 6.24 -13.94 -0.09
CA SER A 10 5.76 -14.08 1.27
C SER A 10 5.47 -15.56 1.55
N LYS A 11 5.66 -15.97 2.80
CA LYS A 11 5.32 -17.32 3.26
C LYS A 11 3.84 -17.47 3.60
N LEU A 12 3.11 -16.36 3.60
CA LEU A 12 1.67 -16.36 3.88
C LEU A 12 0.88 -16.96 2.72
N SER A 13 -0.35 -17.40 3.01
CA SER A 13 -1.33 -17.66 1.95
C SER A 13 -1.84 -16.32 1.40
N SER A 14 -2.49 -16.34 0.24
CA SER A 14 -3.13 -15.14 -0.32
C SER A 14 -4.17 -14.58 0.64
N GLU A 15 -4.95 -15.45 1.27
CA GLU A 15 -5.99 -15.04 2.22
C GLU A 15 -5.40 -14.32 3.43
N GLU A 16 -4.37 -14.91 4.06
CA GLU A 16 -3.68 -14.27 5.19
C GLU A 16 -3.05 -12.94 4.79
N PHE A 17 -2.40 -12.91 3.62
CA PHE A 17 -1.77 -11.70 3.11
C PHE A 17 -2.78 -10.57 2.96
N PHE A 18 -3.90 -10.82 2.31
CA PHE A 18 -4.92 -9.79 2.12
C PHE A 18 -5.63 -9.42 3.41
N ASN A 19 -5.80 -10.34 4.35
CA ASN A 19 -6.34 -10.00 5.66
C ASN A 19 -5.46 -8.98 6.38
N TYR A 20 -4.15 -9.16 6.35
CA TYR A 20 -3.22 -8.17 6.91
C TYR A 20 -3.17 -6.90 6.09
N PHE A 21 -3.20 -7.01 4.76
CA PHE A 21 -3.14 -5.84 3.89
C PHE A 21 -4.34 -4.92 4.11
N LEU A 22 -5.52 -5.49 4.33
CA LEU A 22 -6.74 -4.72 4.51
C LEU A 22 -6.96 -4.24 5.95
N ASP A 23 -6.12 -4.62 6.88
CA ASP A 23 -6.15 -4.15 8.27
C ASP A 23 -5.47 -2.78 8.38
N PHE A 24 -6.03 -1.81 7.68
CA PHE A 24 -5.42 -0.50 7.48
C PHE A 24 -5.17 0.27 8.77
N GLU A 25 -6.08 0.16 9.76
CA GLU A 25 -5.96 0.94 11.00
C GLU A 25 -4.79 0.47 11.86
N TYR A 26 -4.20 -0.66 11.54
CA TYR A 26 -3.00 -1.16 12.22
C TYR A 26 -1.70 -0.55 11.64
N TYR A 27 -1.74 0.01 10.44
CA TYR A 27 -0.55 0.47 9.71
C TYR A 27 0.35 1.46 10.47
N PRO A 28 -0.18 2.40 11.29
CA PRO A 28 0.71 3.26 12.08
C PRO A 28 1.63 2.49 13.02
N ASN A 29 1.27 1.27 13.40
CA ASN A 29 2.12 0.41 14.23
C ASN A 29 3.33 -0.13 13.46
N TYR A 30 3.19 -0.31 12.13
CA TYR A 30 4.30 -0.74 11.28
C TYR A 30 5.27 0.41 10.99
N PHE A 31 4.74 1.61 10.74
CA PHE A 31 5.50 2.77 10.28
C PHE A 31 5.07 4.03 11.04
N PRO A 32 5.38 4.12 12.34
CA PRO A 32 4.89 5.23 13.18
C PRO A 32 5.41 6.61 12.74
N ASP A 33 6.59 6.65 12.10
CA ASP A 33 7.16 7.92 11.63
C ASP A 33 6.58 8.38 10.30
N GLN A 34 6.05 7.47 9.50
CA GLN A 34 5.58 7.75 8.14
C GLN A 34 4.06 7.78 8.04
N ILE A 35 3.37 6.91 8.77
CA ILE A 35 1.91 6.88 8.77
C ILE A 35 1.42 7.41 10.10
N LYS A 36 0.95 8.66 10.09
CA LYS A 36 0.51 9.34 11.31
C LYS A 36 -0.89 8.92 11.73
N ASP A 37 -1.76 8.69 10.76
CA ASP A 37 -3.13 8.27 11.00
C ASP A 37 -3.69 7.62 9.74
N ILE A 38 -4.54 6.64 9.91
CA ILE A 38 -5.29 6.02 8.83
C ILE A 38 -6.64 5.57 9.38
N LYS A 39 -7.73 5.98 8.73
CA LYS A 39 -9.08 5.67 9.16
C LYS A 39 -9.86 5.03 8.04
N ILE A 40 -10.60 3.99 8.36
CA ILE A 40 -11.61 3.44 7.47
C ILE A 40 -12.85 4.30 7.60
N THR A 41 -13.22 5.02 6.52
CA THR A 41 -14.38 5.90 6.52
C THR A 41 -15.61 5.25 5.93
N GLN A 42 -15.43 4.22 5.11
CA GLN A 42 -16.51 3.48 4.51
C GLN A 42 -16.03 2.07 4.20
N GLN A 43 -16.87 1.08 4.44
CA GLN A 43 -16.53 -0.32 4.18
C GLN A 43 -17.77 -1.11 3.79
N ASN A 44 -17.64 -1.89 2.71
CA ASN A 44 -18.61 -2.92 2.34
C ASN A 44 -17.85 -4.18 1.94
N ASP A 45 -18.53 -5.18 1.39
CA ASP A 45 -17.93 -6.51 1.15
C ASP A 45 -16.70 -6.47 0.22
N ASN A 46 -16.69 -5.56 -0.77
CA ASN A 46 -15.65 -5.53 -1.79
C ASN A 46 -14.84 -4.25 -1.82
N GLU A 47 -15.26 -3.21 -1.10
CA GLU A 47 -14.64 -1.89 -1.16
C GLU A 47 -14.42 -1.31 0.21
N ILE A 48 -13.25 -0.67 0.39
CA ILE A 48 -12.89 0.05 1.61
C ILE A 48 -12.37 1.40 1.19
N ILE A 49 -12.84 2.46 1.87
CA ILE A 49 -12.30 3.81 1.69
C ILE A 49 -11.55 4.18 2.95
N THR A 50 -10.31 4.63 2.78
CA THR A 50 -9.47 5.08 3.89
C THR A 50 -9.08 6.55 3.70
N GLU A 51 -8.96 7.27 4.83
CA GLU A 51 -8.34 8.58 4.89
C GLU A 51 -7.01 8.43 5.60
N GLU A 52 -5.94 8.93 4.98
CA GLU A 52 -4.58 8.69 5.43
C GLU A 52 -3.85 10.02 5.66
N LYS A 53 -3.03 10.07 6.73
CA LYS A 53 -2.09 11.15 6.98
C LYS A 53 -0.70 10.56 6.97
N ILE A 54 0.09 10.92 5.96
CA ILE A 54 1.39 10.29 5.71
C ILE A 54 2.50 11.32 5.55
N VAL A 55 3.73 10.89 5.84
CA VAL A 55 4.96 11.65 5.63
C VAL A 55 5.84 10.82 4.70
N PHE A 56 6.10 11.31 3.50
CA PHE A 56 6.84 10.53 2.49
C PHE A 56 8.33 10.40 2.79
N SER A 57 8.96 11.41 3.37
CA SER A 57 10.40 11.35 3.63
C SER A 57 10.83 12.44 4.62
N THR A 58 12.10 12.35 5.06
CA THR A 58 12.71 13.37 5.89
C THR A 58 12.89 14.71 5.15
N ILE A 59 12.89 14.69 3.81
CA ILE A 59 13.02 15.90 2.99
C ILE A 59 11.66 16.60 2.89
N VAL A 60 10.59 15.83 2.68
CA VAL A 60 9.23 16.36 2.62
C VAL A 60 8.57 16.06 3.97
N LYS A 61 8.77 16.95 4.92
CA LYS A 61 8.31 16.74 6.31
C LYS A 61 6.84 17.06 6.53
N ASN A 62 6.18 17.65 5.55
CA ASN A 62 4.76 18.01 5.67
C ASN A 62 3.90 16.76 5.69
N VAL A 63 2.89 16.77 6.57
CA VAL A 63 1.88 15.72 6.59
C VAL A 63 0.99 15.88 5.38
N ILE A 64 0.88 14.82 4.60
CA ILE A 64 0.03 14.78 3.41
C ILE A 64 -1.25 14.04 3.76
N SER A 65 -2.39 14.66 3.46
CA SER A 65 -3.70 14.03 3.59
C SER A 65 -4.09 13.41 2.27
N GLN A 66 -4.59 12.19 2.31
CA GLN A 66 -4.90 11.40 1.13
C GLN A 66 -6.13 10.54 1.40
N THR A 67 -6.93 10.31 0.36
CA THR A 67 -8.06 9.38 0.41
C THR A 67 -7.84 8.30 -0.62
N SER A 68 -8.01 7.05 -0.22
CA SER A 68 -7.81 5.89 -1.10
C SER A 68 -9.04 5.00 -1.12
N LEU A 69 -9.32 4.45 -2.29
CA LEU A 69 -10.38 3.46 -2.50
C LEU A 69 -9.71 2.12 -2.79
N HIS A 70 -9.98 1.11 -1.96
CA HIS A 70 -9.42 -0.22 -2.09
C HIS A 70 -10.51 -1.19 -2.53
N LYS A 71 -10.27 -1.88 -3.65
CA LYS A 71 -11.24 -2.83 -4.22
C LYS A 71 -10.63 -4.22 -4.32
N ARG A 72 -11.35 -5.21 -3.78
CA ARG A 72 -10.99 -6.61 -3.98
C ARG A 72 -11.55 -7.04 -5.33
N ILE A 73 -10.66 -7.33 -6.29
CA ILE A 73 -11.05 -7.71 -7.65
C ILE A 73 -11.32 -9.20 -7.76
N SER A 74 -10.51 -10.00 -7.07
CA SER A 74 -10.62 -11.44 -7.03
C SER A 74 -9.93 -11.98 -5.78
N ASP A 75 -9.86 -13.30 -5.62
CA ASP A 75 -9.18 -13.91 -4.48
C ASP A 75 -7.69 -13.61 -4.44
N ASN A 76 -7.10 -13.24 -5.58
CA ASN A 76 -5.66 -13.01 -5.69
C ASN A 76 -5.28 -11.60 -6.15
N GLU A 77 -6.24 -10.68 -6.27
CA GLU A 77 -5.94 -9.32 -6.72
C GLU A 77 -6.71 -8.26 -5.95
N LEU A 78 -5.98 -7.21 -5.57
CA LEU A 78 -6.52 -6.00 -4.93
C LEU A 78 -6.05 -4.79 -5.73
N VAL A 79 -6.93 -3.81 -5.90
CA VAL A 79 -6.62 -2.54 -6.56
C VAL A 79 -6.89 -1.40 -5.60
N THR A 80 -5.90 -0.52 -5.44
CA THR A 80 -6.05 0.72 -4.67
C THR A 80 -5.96 1.89 -5.63
N GLU A 81 -6.95 2.76 -5.59
CA GLU A 81 -6.94 4.03 -6.32
C GLU A 81 -6.87 5.17 -5.33
N ILE A 82 -5.94 6.10 -5.54
CA ILE A 82 -5.87 7.32 -4.74
C ILE A 82 -6.86 8.30 -5.36
N VAL A 83 -7.92 8.61 -4.60
CA VAL A 83 -9.05 9.39 -5.11
C VAL A 83 -9.00 10.86 -4.70
N ASP A 84 -8.14 11.21 -3.74
CA ASP A 84 -7.91 12.59 -3.33
C ASP A 84 -6.51 12.74 -2.77
N GLY A 85 -5.93 13.94 -2.91
CA GLY A 85 -4.58 14.26 -2.46
C GLY A 85 -3.62 14.54 -3.60
N PRO A 86 -2.32 14.77 -3.30
CA PRO A 86 -1.32 15.11 -4.33
C PRO A 86 -1.10 14.02 -5.38
N ALA A 87 -1.39 12.76 -5.04
CA ALA A 87 -1.23 11.63 -5.94
C ALA A 87 -2.56 11.14 -6.51
N LYS A 88 -3.59 11.98 -6.52
CA LYS A 88 -4.91 11.65 -7.06
C LYS A 88 -4.81 11.05 -8.46
N GLY A 89 -5.46 9.92 -8.66
CA GLY A 89 -5.45 9.20 -9.94
C GLY A 89 -4.39 8.10 -10.01
N SER A 90 -3.51 8.01 -9.02
CA SER A 90 -2.55 6.91 -8.92
C SER A 90 -3.28 5.60 -8.60
N ILE A 91 -2.81 4.50 -9.18
CA ILE A 91 -3.40 3.17 -9.00
C ILE A 91 -2.32 2.19 -8.61
N ILE A 92 -2.60 1.37 -7.60
CA ILE A 92 -1.70 0.32 -7.13
C ILE A 92 -2.42 -1.01 -7.30
N HIS A 93 -1.85 -1.90 -8.10
CA HIS A 93 -2.31 -3.27 -8.24
C HIS A 93 -1.45 -4.18 -7.37
N VAL A 94 -2.11 -5.05 -6.60
CA VAL A 94 -1.45 -6.05 -5.76
C VAL A 94 -1.95 -7.41 -6.22
N ILE A 95 -1.07 -8.21 -6.80
CA ILE A 95 -1.42 -9.51 -7.39
C ILE A 95 -0.62 -10.60 -6.69
N CYS A 96 -1.32 -11.60 -6.14
CA CYS A 96 -0.70 -12.73 -5.46
C CYS A 96 -0.82 -13.97 -6.30
N ASN A 97 0.31 -14.66 -6.55
CA ASN A 97 0.34 -15.92 -7.27
C ASN A 97 0.91 -17.01 -6.36
N GLN A 98 0.24 -18.15 -6.31
CA GLN A 98 0.68 -19.28 -5.51
C GLN A 98 2.00 -19.82 -6.03
N ILE A 99 2.96 -19.99 -5.13
CA ILE A 99 4.22 -20.69 -5.42
C ILE A 99 4.41 -21.79 -4.37
N GLU A 100 5.44 -22.61 -4.53
CA GLU A 100 5.65 -23.77 -3.68
C GLU A 100 5.80 -23.38 -2.19
N SER A 101 6.51 -22.29 -1.90
CA SER A 101 6.84 -21.88 -0.53
C SER A 101 5.95 -20.76 0.03
N GLY A 102 4.83 -20.44 -0.63
CA GLY A 102 3.96 -19.35 -0.20
C GLY A 102 3.34 -18.66 -1.40
N ILE A 103 3.54 -17.35 -1.49
CA ILE A 103 3.03 -16.54 -2.61
C ILE A 103 4.11 -15.63 -3.17
N GLU A 104 3.99 -15.36 -4.46
CA GLU A 104 4.69 -14.28 -5.13
C GLU A 104 3.73 -13.08 -5.16
N VAL A 105 4.19 -11.93 -4.69
CA VAL A 105 3.40 -10.70 -4.65
C VAL A 105 3.96 -9.74 -5.67
N LYS A 106 3.15 -9.41 -6.67
CA LYS A 106 3.50 -8.45 -7.71
C LYS A 106 2.79 -7.14 -7.42
N PHE A 107 3.57 -6.07 -7.38
CA PHE A 107 3.05 -4.72 -7.25
C PHE A 107 3.22 -3.98 -8.57
N VAL A 108 2.15 -3.38 -9.07
CA VAL A 108 2.18 -2.48 -10.23
C VAL A 108 1.62 -1.15 -9.76
N VAL A 109 2.48 -0.14 -9.73
CA VAL A 109 2.13 1.21 -9.27
C VAL A 109 2.14 2.16 -10.46
N ASP A 110 0.96 2.65 -10.83
CA ASP A 110 0.81 3.69 -11.84
C ASP A 110 0.68 5.02 -11.12
N LEU A 111 1.80 5.75 -11.06
CA LEU A 111 1.90 6.96 -10.27
C LEU A 111 1.50 8.19 -11.08
N LYS A 112 0.55 8.96 -10.54
CA LYS A 112 0.11 10.23 -11.11
C LYS A 112 0.22 11.29 -10.01
N LEU A 113 1.05 12.31 -10.27
CA LEU A 113 1.27 13.37 -9.32
C LEU A 113 0.76 14.69 -9.87
N SER A 114 0.31 15.59 -8.97
CA SER A 114 -0.04 16.96 -9.33
C SER A 114 1.18 17.65 -9.93
N LEU A 115 0.96 18.72 -10.70
CA LEU A 115 2.05 19.48 -11.31
C LEU A 115 3.07 19.95 -10.28
N LYS A 116 2.62 20.35 -9.10
CA LYS A 116 3.48 20.79 -8.00
C LYS A 116 4.35 19.68 -7.44
N ALA A 117 3.91 18.44 -7.55
CA ALA A 117 4.60 17.30 -6.97
C ALA A 117 5.39 16.47 -7.99
N LYS A 118 5.29 16.78 -9.29
CA LYS A 118 5.93 15.98 -10.36
C LYS A 118 7.44 15.86 -10.21
N PHE A 119 8.10 16.89 -9.72
CA PHE A 119 9.55 16.84 -9.52
C PHE A 119 9.95 15.83 -8.44
N LEU A 120 9.01 15.40 -7.61
CA LEU A 120 9.25 14.40 -6.57
C LEU A 120 9.08 12.96 -7.07
N THR A 121 8.74 12.78 -8.36
CA THR A 121 8.45 11.44 -8.90
C THR A 121 9.51 10.39 -8.57
N PRO A 122 10.82 10.62 -8.78
CA PRO A 122 11.82 9.60 -8.44
C PRO A 122 11.84 9.25 -6.95
N LEU A 123 11.66 10.26 -6.10
CA LEU A 123 11.64 10.07 -4.65
C LEU A 123 10.42 9.26 -4.21
N ILE A 124 9.26 9.58 -4.78
CA ILE A 124 8.00 8.90 -4.44
C ILE A 124 7.99 7.47 -4.97
N LYS A 125 8.52 7.21 -6.16
CA LYS A 125 8.69 5.84 -6.67
C LYS A 125 9.55 5.00 -5.73
N LYS A 126 10.66 5.56 -5.28
CA LYS A 126 11.57 4.90 -4.35
C LYS A 126 10.87 4.64 -3.01
N PHE A 127 10.09 5.60 -2.53
CA PHE A 127 9.30 5.45 -1.32
C PHE A 127 8.34 4.27 -1.43
N TYR A 128 7.54 4.19 -2.49
CA TYR A 128 6.56 3.11 -2.65
C TYR A 128 7.21 1.75 -2.71
N LYS A 129 8.32 1.62 -3.42
CA LYS A 129 9.04 0.35 -3.49
C LYS A 129 9.52 -0.10 -2.10
N LYS A 130 10.13 0.81 -1.35
CA LYS A 130 10.59 0.52 0.01
C LYS A 130 9.43 0.22 0.95
N TYR A 131 8.40 1.03 0.90
CA TYR A 131 7.24 0.93 1.75
C TYR A 131 6.51 -0.40 1.55
N LEU A 132 6.19 -0.75 0.31
CA LEU A 132 5.45 -1.98 0.01
C LEU A 132 6.29 -3.23 0.29
N THR A 133 7.58 -3.19 -0.02
CA THR A 133 8.47 -4.31 0.32
C THR A 133 8.57 -4.50 1.84
N ALA A 134 8.74 -3.42 2.57
CA ALA A 134 8.81 -3.47 4.03
C ALA A 134 7.48 -3.94 4.63
N LEU A 135 6.35 -3.54 4.04
CA LEU A 135 5.03 -3.95 4.49
C LEU A 135 4.86 -5.47 4.43
N VAL A 136 5.29 -6.10 3.34
CA VAL A 136 5.25 -7.56 3.20
C VAL A 136 6.08 -8.23 4.29
N LEU A 137 7.28 -7.71 4.59
CA LEU A 137 8.12 -8.23 5.66
C LEU A 137 7.46 -8.07 7.03
N LYS A 138 6.77 -6.96 7.25
CA LYS A 138 6.05 -6.73 8.51
C LYS A 138 4.89 -7.72 8.68
N PHE A 139 4.18 -8.03 7.63
CA PHE A 139 3.11 -9.05 7.67
C PHE A 139 3.67 -10.40 8.09
N ASN A 140 4.79 -10.83 7.52
CA ASN A 140 5.44 -12.08 7.87
C ASN A 140 5.85 -12.11 9.35
N THR A 141 6.41 -11.01 9.85
CA THR A 141 6.84 -10.86 11.24
C THR A 141 5.64 -10.88 12.18
N ARG A 142 4.55 -10.21 11.82
CA ARG A 142 3.33 -10.17 12.62
C ARG A 142 2.74 -11.56 12.81
N THR A 143 2.65 -12.33 11.73
CA THR A 143 2.15 -13.71 11.79
C THR A 143 2.98 -14.57 12.74
N PHE A 144 4.30 -14.45 12.65
CA PHE A 144 5.21 -15.19 13.54
C PHE A 144 4.98 -14.83 15.01
N ARG A 145 4.77 -13.55 15.31
CA ARG A 145 4.56 -13.08 16.69
C ARG A 145 3.20 -13.48 17.26
N GLU A 146 2.22 -13.68 16.42
CA GLU A 146 0.86 -14.06 16.83
C GLU A 146 0.69 -15.57 17.04
N CYS A 147 1.69 -16.35 16.66
CA CYS A 147 1.68 -17.81 16.86
C CYS A 147 1.99 -18.25 18.32
#